data_f5414e5365c029f9df9ed7e4978a2ecd
#
_entry.id   f5414e5365c029f9df9ed7e4978a2ecd
#
_cell.length_a   1.000
_cell.length_b   1.000
_cell.length_c   1.000
_cell.angle_alpha   90.00
_cell.angle_beta   90.00
_cell.angle_gamma   90.00
#
_symmetry.space_group_name_H-M   'P 1'
#
loop_
_entity.id
_entity.type
_entity.pdbx_description
1 polymer ?
#
loop_
_entity_poly.entity_id
_entity_poly.type
_entity_poly.pdbx_seq_one_letter_code
_entity_poly.pdbx_strand_id
1 'polypeptide(L)'
;MIYVVDKEDGSKQKYVIPDNARIMTEEDSAYFQAKADEATAQRNRNLNIAAIRDEINELMGKIYDLKRNLNRTDYQAIKFAEGEMLEIDYAPIKVQRKSWRKQINDYEAAVASKEATIKLL
;
A
#
# COMPACT_ATOMS: atom_id res chain seq x y z
N MET A 1 18.93 6.86 -38.34
CA MET A 1 20.29 7.32 -38.08
C MET A 1 20.31 8.21 -36.85
N ILE A 2 21.24 7.99 -35.98
CA ILE A 2 21.30 8.75 -34.73
C ILE A 2 22.26 9.91 -34.92
N TYR A 3 21.78 11.11 -34.72
CA TYR A 3 22.59 12.31 -34.68
C TYR A 3 22.75 12.78 -33.24
N VAL A 4 23.97 13.13 -32.92
CA VAL A 4 24.26 13.77 -31.64
C VAL A 4 24.68 15.21 -31.95
N VAL A 5 24.01 16.13 -31.29
CA VAL A 5 24.34 17.54 -31.40
C VAL A 5 25.49 17.83 -30.47
N ASP A 6 26.52 18.52 -30.98
CA ASP A 6 27.56 19.02 -30.11
C ASP A 6 26.97 20.12 -29.22
N LYS A 7 27.12 19.97 -27.96
CA LYS A 7 26.45 20.81 -26.97
C LYS A 7 27.32 21.93 -26.42
N GLU A 8 28.60 21.88 -26.64
CA GLU A 8 29.51 22.89 -26.13
C GLU A 8 29.38 24.21 -26.85
N ASP A 9 29.28 24.15 -28.18
CA ASP A 9 29.16 25.35 -29.03
C ASP A 9 27.78 25.51 -29.64
N GLY A 10 26.85 24.60 -29.38
CA GLY A 10 25.52 24.63 -29.94
C GLY A 10 25.45 24.26 -31.41
N SER A 11 26.55 23.86 -32.03
CA SER A 11 26.58 23.49 -33.44
C SER A 11 26.18 22.03 -33.64
N LYS A 12 25.63 21.75 -34.81
CA LYS A 12 25.34 20.37 -35.19
C LYS A 12 26.62 19.72 -35.72
N GLN A 13 27.12 18.78 -34.93
CA GLN A 13 28.22 17.96 -35.40
C GLN A 13 27.72 16.66 -35.98
N LYS A 14 28.30 16.32 -37.13
CA LYS A 14 28.03 15.04 -37.76
C LYS A 14 28.93 13.99 -37.12
N TYR A 15 28.31 13.11 -36.35
CA TYR A 15 29.06 12.03 -35.74
C TYR A 15 29.44 10.98 -36.78
N VAL A 16 30.66 10.52 -36.71
CA VAL A 16 31.07 9.31 -37.42
C VAL A 16 30.46 8.12 -36.69
N ILE A 17 29.57 7.43 -37.37
CA ILE A 17 28.94 6.24 -36.81
C ILE A 17 30.00 5.13 -36.77
N PRO A 18 30.27 4.51 -35.60
CA PRO A 18 31.19 3.38 -35.52
C PRO A 18 30.74 2.24 -36.43
N ASP A 19 31.69 1.46 -36.93
CA ASP A 19 31.39 0.34 -37.81
C ASP A 19 30.44 -0.70 -37.22
N ASN A 20 30.40 -0.79 -35.91
CA ASN A 20 29.48 -1.70 -35.20
C ASN A 20 28.12 -1.08 -34.90
N ALA A 21 27.90 0.18 -35.26
CA ALA A 21 26.61 0.81 -35.08
C ALA A 21 25.68 0.47 -36.23
N ARG A 22 24.41 0.38 -35.97
CA ARG A 22 23.39 0.12 -36.98
C ARG A 22 22.24 1.11 -36.85
N ILE A 23 21.50 1.26 -37.93
CA ILE A 23 20.28 2.07 -37.93
C ILE A 23 19.21 1.36 -37.10
N MET A 24 18.51 2.10 -36.25
CA MET A 24 17.39 1.56 -35.51
C MET A 24 16.28 1.13 -36.46
N THR A 25 15.89 -0.14 -36.37
CA THR A 25 14.81 -0.71 -37.17
C THR A 25 13.47 -0.57 -36.43
N GLU A 26 12.37 -0.90 -37.11
CA GLU A 26 11.06 -0.97 -36.48
C GLU A 26 11.03 -2.00 -35.38
N GLU A 27 11.72 -3.12 -35.52
CA GLU A 27 11.83 -4.16 -34.50
C GLU A 27 12.57 -3.63 -33.27
N ASP A 28 13.64 -2.88 -33.44
CA ASP A 28 14.36 -2.26 -32.34
C ASP A 28 13.48 -1.24 -31.60
N SER A 29 12.75 -0.42 -32.37
CA SER A 29 11.82 0.56 -31.80
C SER A 29 10.72 -0.11 -31.00
N ALA A 30 10.14 -1.19 -31.51
CA ALA A 30 9.13 -1.97 -30.82
C ALA A 30 9.68 -2.59 -29.52
N TYR A 31 10.90 -3.11 -29.57
CA TYR A 31 11.56 -3.66 -28.38
C TYR A 31 11.73 -2.61 -27.28
N PHE A 32 12.24 -1.44 -27.61
CA PHE A 32 12.42 -0.35 -26.63
C PHE A 32 11.09 0.16 -26.10
N GLN A 33 10.07 0.24 -26.94
CA GLN A 33 8.73 0.63 -26.51
C GLN A 33 8.13 -0.39 -25.56
N ALA A 34 8.29 -1.69 -25.85
CA ALA A 34 7.81 -2.75 -24.97
C ALA A 34 8.51 -2.70 -23.60
N LYS A 35 9.82 -2.40 -23.57
CA LYS A 35 10.56 -2.23 -22.33
C LYS A 35 10.09 -1.02 -21.52
N ALA A 36 9.79 0.09 -22.19
CA ALA A 36 9.25 1.29 -21.56
C ALA A 36 7.86 1.03 -20.98
N ASP A 37 7.01 0.32 -21.72
CA ASP A 37 5.65 -0.04 -21.27
C ASP A 37 5.71 -0.95 -20.06
N GLU A 38 6.62 -1.93 -20.05
CA GLU A 38 6.84 -2.83 -18.93
C GLU A 38 7.28 -2.08 -17.67
N ALA A 39 8.22 -1.14 -17.82
CA ALA A 39 8.69 -0.32 -16.71
C ALA A 39 7.57 0.57 -16.14
N THR A 40 6.74 1.14 -17.00
CA THR A 40 5.58 1.94 -16.60
C THR A 40 4.56 1.10 -15.84
N ALA A 41 4.24 -0.10 -16.35
CA ALA A 41 3.32 -1.03 -15.70
C ALA A 41 3.84 -1.44 -14.31
N GLN A 42 5.14 -1.72 -14.19
CA GLN A 42 5.77 -2.05 -12.90
C GLN A 42 5.68 -0.89 -11.92
N ARG A 43 5.94 0.33 -12.38
CA ARG A 43 5.84 1.53 -11.56
C ARG A 43 4.41 1.74 -11.05
N ASN A 44 3.42 1.56 -11.92
CA ASN A 44 2.01 1.70 -11.55
C ASN A 44 1.59 0.66 -10.51
N ARG A 45 2.05 -0.60 -10.65
CA ARG A 45 1.82 -1.64 -9.65
C ARG A 45 2.42 -1.25 -8.30
N ASN A 46 3.65 -0.76 -8.30
CA ASN A 46 4.33 -0.35 -7.07
C ASN A 46 3.59 0.79 -6.36
N LEU A 47 3.09 1.76 -7.11
CA LEU A 47 2.29 2.86 -6.57
C LEU A 47 0.97 2.36 -5.98
N ASN A 48 0.30 1.43 -6.65
CA ASN A 48 -0.94 0.83 -6.16
C ASN A 48 -0.71 0.05 -4.87
N ILE A 49 0.36 -0.74 -4.81
CA ILE A 49 0.75 -1.49 -3.62
C ILE A 49 1.04 -0.53 -2.46
N ALA A 50 1.78 0.55 -2.71
CA ALA A 50 2.08 1.54 -1.68
C ALA A 50 0.81 2.20 -1.13
N ALA A 51 -0.14 2.55 -1.99
CA ALA A 51 -1.42 3.12 -1.58
C ALA A 51 -2.24 2.15 -0.72
N ILE A 52 -2.29 0.88 -1.10
CA ILE A 52 -3.00 -0.15 -0.33
C ILE A 52 -2.32 -0.38 1.02
N ARG A 53 -0.99 -0.38 1.06
CA ARG A 53 -0.24 -0.51 2.33
C ARG A 53 -0.50 0.66 3.27
N ASP A 54 -0.64 1.87 2.76
CA ASP A 54 -1.00 3.04 3.56
C ASP A 54 -2.40 2.87 4.17
N GLU A 55 -3.36 2.36 3.40
CA GLU A 55 -4.70 2.06 3.89
C GLU A 55 -4.68 0.98 4.98
N ILE A 56 -3.86 -0.06 4.80
CA ILE A 56 -3.67 -1.12 5.81
C ILE A 56 -3.11 -0.52 7.09
N ASN A 57 -2.10 0.33 7.00
CA ASN A 57 -1.49 0.97 8.17
C ASN A 57 -2.50 1.84 8.93
N GLU A 58 -3.34 2.56 8.22
CA GLU A 58 -4.42 3.35 8.82
C GLU A 58 -5.41 2.46 9.59
N LEU A 59 -5.83 1.36 8.98
CA LEU A 59 -6.72 0.40 9.63
C LEU A 59 -6.08 -0.25 10.85
N MET A 60 -4.80 -0.59 10.78
CA MET A 60 -4.07 -1.16 11.92
C MET A 60 -3.97 -0.17 13.08
N GLY A 61 -3.82 1.12 12.78
CA GLY A 61 -3.88 2.18 13.80
C GLY A 61 -5.23 2.23 14.50
N LYS A 62 -6.32 2.10 13.77
CA LYS A 62 -7.67 2.04 14.32
C LYS A 62 -7.88 0.80 15.18
N ILE A 63 -7.38 -0.34 14.74
CA ILE A 63 -7.42 -1.59 15.51
C ILE A 63 -6.66 -1.43 16.83
N TYR A 64 -5.49 -0.84 16.79
CA TYR A 64 -4.68 -0.58 17.97
C TYR A 64 -5.42 0.28 18.99
N ASP A 65 -6.06 1.36 18.55
CA ASP A 65 -6.82 2.25 19.42
C ASP A 65 -8.00 1.54 20.07
N LEU A 66 -8.71 0.70 19.31
CA LEU A 66 -9.82 -0.09 19.83
C LEU A 66 -9.36 -1.13 20.85
N LYS A 67 -8.26 -1.81 20.59
CA LYS A 67 -7.66 -2.75 21.55
C LYS A 67 -7.22 -2.05 22.83
N ARG A 68 -6.71 -0.84 22.72
CA ARG A 68 -6.36 -0.02 23.86
C ARG A 68 -7.57 0.34 24.71
N ASN A 69 -8.71 0.64 24.08
CA ASN A 69 -9.97 0.88 24.79
C ASN A 69 -10.45 -0.37 25.51
N LEU A 70 -10.34 -1.54 24.91
CA LEU A 70 -10.63 -2.81 25.55
C LEU A 70 -9.73 -3.02 26.77
N ASN A 71 -8.43 -2.80 26.64
CA ASN A 71 -7.50 -2.94 27.76
C ASN A 71 -7.84 -2.01 28.93
N ARG A 72 -8.26 -0.78 28.64
CA ARG A 72 -8.66 0.19 29.67
C ARG A 72 -9.89 -0.25 30.45
N THR A 73 -10.76 -1.02 29.82
CA THR A 73 -12.02 -1.49 30.44
C THR A 73 -11.94 -2.92 30.95
N ASP A 74 -10.81 -3.61 30.76
CA ASP A 74 -10.64 -4.99 31.24
C ASP A 74 -10.83 -5.12 32.75
N TYR A 75 -10.35 -4.13 33.51
CA TYR A 75 -10.53 -4.13 34.97
C TYR A 75 -12.00 -4.16 35.35
N GLN A 76 -12.84 -3.34 34.71
CA GLN A 76 -14.27 -3.33 34.97
C GLN A 76 -14.93 -4.65 34.56
N ALA A 77 -14.53 -5.23 33.46
CA ALA A 77 -15.05 -6.51 32.98
C ALA A 77 -14.72 -7.64 33.95
N ILE A 78 -13.50 -7.68 34.46
CA ILE A 78 -13.05 -8.64 35.46
C ILE A 78 -13.82 -8.43 36.78
N LYS A 79 -13.94 -7.20 37.21
CA LYS A 79 -14.66 -6.84 38.44
C LYS A 79 -16.12 -7.28 38.38
N PHE A 80 -16.78 -7.08 37.25
CA PHE A 80 -18.13 -7.57 37.01
C PHE A 80 -18.21 -9.10 37.06
N ALA A 81 -17.28 -9.78 36.39
CA ALA A 81 -17.22 -11.24 36.34
C ALA A 81 -17.03 -11.85 37.75
N GLU A 82 -16.33 -11.15 38.62
CA GLU A 82 -16.12 -11.57 40.03
C GLU A 82 -17.27 -11.16 40.95
N GLY A 83 -18.30 -10.55 40.45
CA GLY A 83 -19.47 -10.16 41.20
C GLY A 83 -19.30 -8.89 42.02
N GLU A 84 -18.26 -8.11 41.78
CA GLU A 84 -17.93 -6.89 42.53
C GLU A 84 -18.41 -5.61 41.86
N MET A 85 -19.17 -5.71 40.78
CA MET A 85 -19.76 -4.60 40.07
C MET A 85 -21.21 -4.88 39.75
N LEU A 86 -22.07 -3.88 39.90
CA LEU A 86 -23.49 -4.02 39.61
C LEU A 86 -23.71 -4.12 38.10
N GLU A 87 -24.69 -4.92 37.70
CA GLU A 87 -25.04 -5.10 36.29
C GLU A 87 -25.41 -3.76 35.61
N ILE A 88 -26.15 -2.90 36.33
CA ILE A 88 -26.54 -1.61 35.80
C ILE A 88 -25.34 -0.71 35.52
N ASP A 89 -24.28 -0.83 36.32
CA ASP A 89 -23.06 -0.04 36.12
C ASP A 89 -22.20 -0.60 35.00
N TYR A 90 -22.23 -1.90 34.78
CA TYR A 90 -21.45 -2.56 33.73
C TYR A 90 -22.14 -2.55 32.36
N ALA A 91 -23.47 -2.49 32.30
CA ALA A 91 -24.22 -2.58 31.06
C ALA A 91 -23.73 -1.63 29.95
N PRO A 92 -23.49 -0.33 30.20
CA PRO A 92 -22.95 0.57 29.16
C PRO A 92 -21.55 0.16 28.70
N ILE A 93 -20.72 -0.30 29.61
CA ILE A 93 -19.35 -0.75 29.31
C ILE A 93 -19.40 -2.01 28.42
N LYS A 94 -20.29 -2.94 28.77
CA LYS A 94 -20.50 -4.16 28.00
C LYS A 94 -20.89 -3.87 26.54
N VAL A 95 -21.79 -2.93 26.35
CA VAL A 95 -22.23 -2.51 25.00
C VAL A 95 -21.07 -1.92 24.22
N GLN A 96 -20.28 -1.04 24.83
CA GLN A 96 -19.11 -0.45 24.20
C GLN A 96 -18.07 -1.51 23.86
N ARG A 97 -17.76 -2.41 24.76
CA ARG A 97 -16.79 -3.49 24.53
C ARG A 97 -17.21 -4.39 23.37
N LYS A 98 -18.49 -4.72 23.30
CA LYS A 98 -19.03 -5.51 22.18
C LYS A 98 -18.88 -4.78 20.85
N SER A 99 -19.18 -3.49 20.82
CA SER A 99 -19.01 -2.66 19.65
C SER A 99 -17.54 -2.58 19.21
N TRP A 100 -16.61 -2.39 20.14
CA TRP A 100 -15.19 -2.33 19.83
C TRP A 100 -14.68 -3.64 19.26
N ARG A 101 -15.09 -4.79 19.81
CA ARG A 101 -14.72 -6.10 19.26
C ARG A 101 -15.23 -6.29 17.85
N LYS A 102 -16.47 -5.87 17.58
CA LYS A 102 -17.04 -5.96 16.24
C LYS A 102 -16.25 -5.10 15.24
N GLN A 103 -15.93 -3.87 15.63
CA GLN A 103 -15.14 -2.98 14.78
C GLN A 103 -13.75 -3.56 14.52
N ILE A 104 -13.10 -4.13 15.53
CA ILE A 104 -11.80 -4.79 15.35
C ILE A 104 -11.92 -5.92 14.33
N ASN A 105 -12.92 -6.78 14.48
CA ASN A 105 -13.12 -7.89 13.55
C ASN A 105 -13.36 -7.40 12.12
N ASP A 106 -14.16 -6.35 11.96
CA ASP A 106 -14.44 -5.77 10.65
C ASP A 106 -13.18 -5.16 10.02
N TYR A 107 -12.37 -4.45 10.80
CA TYR A 107 -11.11 -3.87 10.33
C TYR A 107 -10.07 -4.95 10.02
N GLU A 108 -9.97 -6.00 10.83
CA GLU A 108 -9.07 -7.13 10.56
C GLU A 108 -9.44 -7.84 9.27
N ALA A 109 -10.74 -8.02 9.00
CA ALA A 109 -11.22 -8.58 7.74
C ALA A 109 -10.87 -7.67 6.55
N ALA A 110 -11.00 -6.36 6.71
CA ALA A 110 -10.62 -5.40 5.69
C ALA A 110 -9.12 -5.43 5.41
N VAL A 111 -8.28 -5.53 6.43
CA VAL A 111 -6.83 -5.67 6.29
C VAL A 111 -6.49 -6.95 5.53
N ALA A 112 -7.09 -8.07 5.89
CA ALA A 112 -6.87 -9.35 5.22
C ALA A 112 -7.25 -9.29 3.74
N SER A 113 -8.38 -8.64 3.41
CA SER A 113 -8.83 -8.43 2.04
C SER A 113 -7.83 -7.58 1.24
N LYS A 114 -7.31 -6.52 1.83
CA LYS A 114 -6.33 -5.64 1.18
C LYS A 114 -4.98 -6.35 0.98
N GLU A 115 -4.55 -7.14 1.93
CA GLU A 115 -3.35 -7.97 1.80
C GLU A 115 -3.49 -8.99 0.67
N ALA A 116 -4.66 -9.61 0.56
CA ALA A 116 -4.96 -10.52 -0.55
C ALA A 116 -4.92 -9.79 -1.90
N THR A 117 -5.41 -8.56 -1.96
CA THR A 117 -5.35 -7.74 -3.17
C THR A 117 -3.90 -7.45 -3.58
N ILE A 118 -3.03 -7.12 -2.63
CA ILE A 118 -1.60 -6.92 -2.90
C ILE A 118 -0.97 -8.15 -3.54
N LYS A 119 -1.30 -9.33 -3.04
CA LYS A 119 -0.76 -10.59 -3.58
C LYS A 119 -1.18 -10.85 -5.02
N LEU A 120 -2.29 -10.29 -5.47
CA LEU A 120 -2.77 -10.42 -6.84
C LEU A 120 -2.14 -9.40 -7.79
N LEU A 121 -1.49 -8.40 -7.28
CA LEU A 121 -0.78 -7.39 -8.08
C LEU A 121 0.66 -7.81 -8.34
#